data_c2393600c347c4c6c1056aa635f59489
#
_entry.id   c2393600c347c4c6c1056aa635f59489
#
_cell.length_a   1.000
_cell.length_b   1.000
_cell.length_c   1.000
_cell.angle_alpha   90.00
_cell.angle_beta   90.00
_cell.angle_gamma   90.00
#
_symmetry.space_group_name_H-M   'P 1'
#
loop_
_entity.id
_entity.type
_entity.pdbx_description
1 polymer ?
#
loop_
_entity_poly.entity_id
_entity_poly.type
_entity_poly.pdbx_seq_one_letter_code
_entity_poly.pdbx_strand_id
1 'polypeptide(L)'
;MIKLINDNKSLYYPNKIDYLNSLEFSKTLPKNNTKMVFHCFWRVPREFGRKQLAVLKSIIVNHTQGVEINLWSNVDLSTNEYIKEVLPYINLKLWNLENEIKNTILEDCPFMQPDVVNDSNCYLEGDVFRLLVLHKYGGIYIDMDVLVLR
;
A
#
# COMPACT_ATOMS: atom_id res chain seq x y z
N MET A 1 15.63 6.47 9.17
CA MET A 1 16.32 6.66 7.90
C MET A 1 17.25 7.88 7.90
N ILE A 2 16.79 9.11 8.17
CA ILE A 2 17.65 10.31 8.26
C ILE A 2 18.81 10.11 9.27
N LYS A 3 18.54 9.49 10.41
CA LYS A 3 19.57 9.19 11.42
C LYS A 3 20.62 8.20 10.89
N LEU A 4 20.20 7.19 10.11
CA LEU A 4 21.12 6.25 9.48
C LEU A 4 21.99 6.91 8.43
N ILE A 5 21.47 7.90 7.71
CA ILE A 5 22.24 8.70 6.75
C ILE A 5 23.28 9.55 7.48
N ASN A 6 22.92 10.18 8.60
CA ASN A 6 23.85 10.94 9.42
C ASN A 6 24.99 10.08 9.99
N ASP A 7 24.70 8.81 10.25
CA ASP A 7 25.71 7.86 10.75
C ASP A 7 26.54 7.22 9.61
N ASN A 8 26.39 7.67 8.36
CA ASN A 8 27.03 7.12 7.16
C ASN A 8 26.79 5.59 6.98
N LYS A 9 25.70 5.08 7.51
CA LYS A 9 25.35 3.65 7.50
C LYS A 9 24.09 3.35 6.69
N SER A 10 23.76 4.21 5.72
CA SER A 10 22.60 3.97 4.86
C SER A 10 22.80 2.73 4.01
N LEU A 11 21.83 1.84 3.99
CA LEU A 11 21.80 0.68 3.10
C LEU A 11 21.51 1.08 1.65
N TYR A 12 20.91 2.25 1.43
CA TYR A 12 20.45 2.71 0.11
C TYR A 12 21.39 3.75 -0.52
N TYR A 13 22.04 4.55 0.31
CA TYR A 13 22.92 5.62 -0.15
C TYR A 13 24.28 5.49 0.55
N PRO A 14 25.33 5.16 -0.18
CA PRO A 14 26.66 4.92 0.40
C PRO A 14 27.26 6.18 1.03
N ASN A 15 26.77 7.35 0.62
CA ASN A 15 27.20 8.61 1.20
C ASN A 15 26.11 9.69 1.17
N LYS A 16 26.32 10.77 1.91
CA LYS A 16 25.38 11.89 2.01
C LYS A 16 25.15 12.61 0.67
N ILE A 17 26.16 12.65 -0.19
CA ILE A 17 26.08 13.34 -1.48
C ILE A 17 25.08 12.61 -2.40
N ASP A 18 25.15 11.29 -2.46
CA ASP A 18 24.21 10.49 -3.28
C ASP A 18 22.77 10.67 -2.81
N TYR A 19 22.56 10.74 -1.51
CA TYR A 19 21.24 11.03 -0.95
C TYR A 19 20.74 12.43 -1.33
N LEU A 20 21.58 13.45 -1.19
CA LEU A 20 21.23 14.83 -1.55
C LEU A 20 20.95 14.96 -3.06
N ASN A 21 21.76 14.31 -3.89
CA ASN A 21 21.54 14.27 -5.34
C ASN A 21 20.20 13.60 -5.70
N SER A 22 19.83 12.53 -4.99
CA SER A 22 18.53 11.87 -5.19
C SER A 22 17.35 12.76 -4.83
N LEU A 23 17.49 13.59 -3.79
CA LEU A 23 16.47 14.58 -3.40
C LEU A 23 16.35 15.70 -4.43
N GLU A 24 17.47 16.23 -4.94
CA GLU A 24 17.47 17.24 -6.00
C GLU A 24 16.83 16.68 -7.29
N PHE A 25 17.19 15.47 -7.68
CA PHE A 25 16.58 14.80 -8.83
C PHE A 25 15.06 14.66 -8.67
N SER A 26 14.59 14.28 -7.48
CA SER A 26 13.16 14.15 -7.22
C SER A 26 12.39 15.48 -7.33
N LYS A 27 13.05 16.63 -7.05
CA LYS A 27 12.47 17.96 -7.25
C LYS A 27 12.38 18.38 -8.71
N THR A 28 13.25 17.85 -9.56
CA THR A 28 13.28 18.16 -11.01
C THR A 28 12.30 17.34 -11.83
N LEU A 29 11.74 16.25 -11.25
CA LEU A 29 10.74 15.47 -11.94
C LEU A 29 9.51 16.33 -12.26
N PRO A 30 8.95 16.23 -13.47
CA PRO A 30 7.77 16.98 -13.82
C PRO A 30 6.65 16.65 -12.83
N LYS A 31 6.04 17.69 -12.27
CA LYS A 31 4.83 17.54 -11.45
C LYS A 31 3.72 17.06 -12.36
N ASN A 32 3.60 15.75 -12.53
CA ASN A 32 2.44 15.19 -13.19
C ASN A 32 1.22 15.52 -12.33
N ASN A 33 0.23 16.16 -12.94
CA ASN A 33 -1.08 16.39 -12.34
C ASN A 33 -1.90 15.08 -12.21
N THR A 34 -1.26 13.94 -12.44
CA THR A 34 -1.88 12.63 -12.29
C THR A 34 -2.00 12.31 -10.80
N LYS A 35 -3.21 11.99 -10.40
CA LYS A 35 -3.52 11.54 -9.03
C LYS A 35 -2.71 10.29 -8.72
N MET A 36 -1.91 10.32 -7.66
CA MET A 36 -1.17 9.16 -7.17
C MET A 36 -2.13 8.27 -6.38
N VAL A 37 -2.26 7.02 -6.75
CA VAL A 37 -3.17 6.07 -6.10
C VAL A 37 -2.36 5.05 -5.32
N PHE A 38 -2.58 4.98 -4.02
CA PHE A 38 -2.00 3.96 -3.15
C PHE A 38 -3.03 2.87 -2.86
N HIS A 39 -2.58 1.63 -2.88
CA HIS A 39 -3.38 0.46 -2.51
C HIS A 39 -2.73 -0.25 -1.33
N CYS A 40 -3.48 -0.41 -0.26
CA CYS A 40 -3.11 -1.18 0.92
C CYS A 40 -4.11 -2.32 1.10
N PHE A 41 -3.66 -3.44 1.67
CA PHE A 41 -4.51 -4.60 1.94
C PHE A 41 -4.41 -5.03 3.39
N TRP A 42 -5.56 -5.30 4.01
CA TRP A 42 -5.63 -5.87 5.34
C TRP A 42 -6.72 -6.92 5.45
N ARG A 43 -6.33 -8.11 5.86
CA ARG A 43 -7.27 -9.22 6.02
C ARG A 43 -7.57 -9.51 7.48
N VAL A 44 -8.85 -9.54 7.81
CA VAL A 44 -9.37 -10.09 9.07
C VAL A 44 -9.37 -11.64 8.95
N PRO A 45 -9.00 -12.40 10.01
CA PRO A 45 -9.06 -12.00 11.44
C PRO A 45 -7.80 -11.34 12.02
N ARG A 46 -6.80 -10.96 11.24
CA ARG A 46 -5.67 -10.19 11.81
C ARG A 46 -6.17 -8.86 12.37
N GLU A 47 -5.70 -8.52 13.56
CA GLU A 47 -6.04 -7.26 14.20
C GLU A 47 -5.43 -6.08 13.42
N PHE A 48 -6.28 -5.10 13.07
CA PHE A 48 -5.84 -3.82 12.55
C PHE A 48 -5.56 -2.88 13.73
N GLY A 49 -4.30 -2.51 13.92
CA GLY A 49 -3.87 -1.75 15.09
C GLY A 49 -2.98 -0.55 14.77
N ARG A 50 -2.24 -0.10 15.78
CA ARG A 50 -1.39 1.10 15.70
C ARG A 50 -0.33 1.03 14.60
N LYS A 51 0.22 -0.14 14.32
CA LYS A 51 1.23 -0.30 13.26
C LYS A 51 0.64 0.03 11.89
N GLN A 52 -0.52 -0.53 11.59
CA GLN A 52 -1.22 -0.31 10.33
C GLN A 52 -1.69 1.14 10.20
N LEU A 53 -2.18 1.73 11.30
CA LEU A 53 -2.51 3.15 11.35
C LEU A 53 -1.30 4.03 11.04
N ALA A 54 -0.11 3.68 11.56
CA ALA A 54 1.12 4.44 11.29
C ALA A 54 1.50 4.41 9.79
N VAL A 55 1.27 3.29 9.11
CA VAL A 55 1.47 3.20 7.66
C VAL A 55 0.57 4.20 6.92
N LEU A 56 -0.74 4.16 7.18
CA LEU A 56 -1.69 5.08 6.54
C LEU A 56 -1.35 6.55 6.85
N LYS A 57 -1.06 6.86 8.10
CA LYS A 57 -0.65 8.23 8.50
C LYS A 57 0.63 8.66 7.79
N SER A 58 1.59 7.75 7.55
CA SER A 58 2.82 8.08 6.84
C SER A 58 2.56 8.47 5.38
N ILE A 59 1.60 7.83 4.71
CA ILE A 59 1.19 8.21 3.35
C ILE A 59 0.49 9.58 3.39
N ILE A 60 -0.47 9.76 4.28
CA ILE A 60 -1.26 11.00 4.40
C ILE A 60 -0.36 12.22 4.65
N VAL A 61 0.57 12.12 5.60
CA VAL A 61 1.44 13.24 5.98
C VAL A 61 2.46 13.60 4.89
N ASN A 62 2.97 12.59 4.18
CA ASN A 62 4.00 12.83 3.18
C ASN A 62 3.44 13.18 1.79
N HIS A 63 2.13 12.98 1.57
CA HIS A 63 1.46 13.23 0.30
C HIS A 63 0.16 13.99 0.54
N THR A 64 0.25 15.30 0.76
CA THR A 64 -0.89 16.14 1.15
C THR A 64 -1.82 16.53 0.00
N GLN A 65 -1.40 16.34 -1.26
CA GLN A 65 -2.18 16.72 -2.45
C GLN A 65 -2.04 15.68 -3.56
N GLY A 66 -3.12 15.51 -4.32
CA GLY A 66 -3.11 14.64 -5.51
C GLY A 66 -2.99 13.15 -5.19
N VAL A 67 -3.40 12.74 -4.01
CA VAL A 67 -3.29 11.35 -3.54
C VAL A 67 -4.66 10.74 -3.31
N GLU A 68 -4.79 9.49 -3.68
CA GLU A 68 -5.89 8.61 -3.29
C GLU A 68 -5.32 7.41 -2.52
N ILE A 69 -5.90 7.10 -1.37
CA ILE A 69 -5.48 5.96 -0.56
C ILE A 69 -6.66 4.99 -0.47
N ASN A 70 -6.50 3.81 -1.04
CA ASN A 70 -7.50 2.74 -1.01
C ASN A 70 -7.03 1.67 -0.04
N LEU A 71 -7.73 1.51 1.08
CA LEU A 71 -7.56 0.40 1.99
C LEU A 71 -8.59 -0.67 1.66
N TRP A 72 -8.10 -1.82 1.19
CA TRP A 72 -8.90 -2.97 0.86
C TRP A 72 -8.92 -3.97 2.01
N SER A 73 -10.05 -4.58 2.23
CA SER A 73 -10.20 -5.65 3.23
C SER A 73 -11.34 -6.60 2.85
N ASN A 74 -11.24 -7.84 3.33
CA ASN A 74 -12.29 -8.85 3.19
C ASN A 74 -13.55 -8.55 4.01
N VAL A 75 -13.51 -7.56 4.89
CA VAL A 75 -14.67 -7.09 5.69
C VAL A 75 -14.67 -5.57 5.76
N ASP A 76 -15.81 -5.00 6.15
CA ASP A 76 -15.90 -3.56 6.44
C ASP A 76 -15.14 -3.21 7.73
N LEU A 77 -14.15 -2.33 7.60
CA LEU A 77 -13.31 -1.84 8.71
C LEU A 77 -13.78 -0.49 9.28
N SER A 78 -14.90 0.07 8.83
CA SER A 78 -15.37 1.41 9.21
C SER A 78 -15.61 1.58 10.72
N THR A 79 -15.88 0.49 11.43
CA THR A 79 -16.11 0.49 12.89
C THR A 79 -14.83 0.39 13.71
N ASN A 80 -13.69 0.04 13.10
CA ASN A 80 -12.41 -0.09 13.79
C ASN A 80 -11.94 1.28 14.32
N GLU A 81 -11.52 1.36 15.58
CA GLU A 81 -11.14 2.61 16.24
C GLU A 81 -9.98 3.34 15.56
N TYR A 82 -8.98 2.60 15.06
CA TYR A 82 -7.82 3.18 14.36
C TYR A 82 -8.18 3.68 12.97
N ILE A 83 -9.09 3.00 12.28
CA ILE A 83 -9.57 3.42 10.96
C ILE A 83 -10.37 4.71 11.06
N LYS A 84 -11.19 4.89 12.09
CA LYS A 84 -11.96 6.12 12.31
C LYS A 84 -11.10 7.38 12.32
N GLU A 85 -9.85 7.29 12.80
CA GLU A 85 -8.93 8.43 12.79
C GLU A 85 -8.55 8.91 11.39
N VAL A 86 -8.48 8.01 10.42
CA VAL A 86 -8.00 8.30 9.06
C VAL A 86 -9.09 8.21 8.00
N LEU A 87 -10.30 7.83 8.38
CA LEU A 87 -11.44 7.64 7.48
C LEU A 87 -11.71 8.83 6.52
N PRO A 88 -11.53 10.10 6.94
CA PRO A 88 -11.71 11.24 6.02
C PRO A 88 -10.67 11.32 4.89
N TYR A 89 -9.58 10.58 4.97
CA TYR A 89 -8.43 10.65 4.07
C TYR A 89 -8.25 9.41 3.20
N ILE A 90 -9.05 8.36 3.44
CA ILE A 90 -8.90 7.06 2.77
C ILE A 90 -10.25 6.58 2.22
N ASN A 91 -10.19 5.72 1.22
CA ASN A 91 -11.34 4.96 0.74
C ASN A 91 -11.27 3.53 1.28
N LEU A 92 -12.31 3.08 1.94
CA LEU A 92 -12.46 1.67 2.28
C LEU A 92 -13.03 0.92 1.08
N LYS A 93 -12.41 -0.19 0.72
CA LYS A 93 -12.80 -1.08 -0.38
C LYS A 93 -12.99 -2.49 0.14
N LEU A 94 -14.09 -3.12 -0.23
CA LEU A 94 -14.26 -4.54 0.01
C LEU A 94 -13.50 -5.34 -1.04
N TRP A 95 -12.68 -6.27 -0.56
CA TRP A 95 -11.97 -7.22 -1.38
C TRP A 95 -12.80 -8.50 -1.54
N ASN A 96 -13.01 -8.88 -2.78
CA ASN A 96 -13.60 -10.18 -3.14
C ASN A 96 -12.85 -10.73 -4.35
N LEU A 97 -12.12 -11.82 -4.15
CA LEU A 97 -11.29 -12.43 -5.19
C LEU A 97 -12.12 -12.80 -6.43
N GLU A 98 -13.27 -13.41 -6.25
CA GLU A 98 -14.12 -13.86 -7.36
C GLU A 98 -14.58 -12.71 -8.26
N ASN A 99 -14.75 -11.52 -7.68
CA ASN A 99 -15.11 -10.33 -8.46
C ASN A 99 -13.89 -9.67 -9.08
N GLU A 100 -12.78 -9.66 -8.36
CA GLU A 100 -11.57 -8.97 -8.82
C GLU A 100 -10.82 -9.74 -9.91
N ILE A 101 -10.94 -11.07 -9.95
CA ILE A 101 -10.29 -11.90 -10.95
C ILE A 101 -10.97 -11.82 -12.33
N LYS A 102 -12.25 -11.47 -12.37
CA LYS A 102 -13.04 -11.39 -13.62
C LYS A 102 -12.40 -10.43 -14.62
N ASN A 103 -12.41 -10.86 -15.89
CA ASN A 103 -11.81 -10.14 -17.03
C ASN A 103 -10.29 -9.90 -16.87
N THR A 104 -9.60 -10.77 -16.14
CA THR A 104 -8.14 -10.79 -16.06
C THR A 104 -7.60 -12.09 -16.64
N ILE A 105 -6.29 -12.12 -16.91
CA ILE A 105 -5.60 -13.33 -17.36
C ILE A 105 -5.60 -14.47 -16.34
N LEU A 106 -6.03 -14.20 -15.11
CA LEU A 106 -6.08 -15.17 -14.01
C LEU A 106 -7.48 -15.76 -13.80
N GLU A 107 -8.51 -15.32 -14.55
CA GLU A 107 -9.90 -15.78 -14.37
C GLU A 107 -10.04 -17.28 -14.49
N ASP A 108 -9.39 -17.87 -15.47
CA ASP A 108 -9.44 -19.32 -15.72
C ASP A 108 -8.28 -20.09 -15.06
N CYS A 109 -7.51 -19.44 -14.21
CA CYS A 109 -6.36 -20.06 -13.55
C CYS A 109 -6.83 -20.98 -12.41
N PRO A 110 -6.58 -22.31 -12.49
CA PRO A 110 -7.06 -23.24 -11.48
C PRO A 110 -6.49 -23.02 -10.08
N PHE A 111 -5.36 -22.29 -9.98
CA PHE A 111 -4.74 -21.92 -8.70
C PHE A 111 -5.34 -20.67 -8.06
N MET A 112 -6.25 -19.98 -8.76
CA MET A 112 -6.92 -18.77 -8.26
C MET A 112 -8.31 -19.07 -7.68
N GLN A 113 -8.53 -20.29 -7.22
CA GLN A 113 -9.77 -20.63 -6.53
C GLN A 113 -9.74 -20.12 -5.09
N PRO A 114 -10.89 -19.68 -4.54
CA PRO A 114 -10.94 -19.12 -3.18
C PRO A 114 -10.42 -20.06 -2.09
N ASP A 115 -10.62 -21.35 -2.21
CA ASP A 115 -10.13 -22.37 -1.29
C ASP A 115 -8.62 -22.57 -1.34
N VAL A 116 -7.98 -22.22 -2.45
CA VAL A 116 -6.53 -22.24 -2.62
C VAL A 116 -5.89 -20.93 -2.15
N VAL A 117 -6.48 -19.80 -2.52
CA VAL A 117 -5.94 -18.46 -2.26
C VAL A 117 -6.16 -18.03 -0.81
N ASN A 118 -7.30 -18.42 -0.21
CA ASN A 118 -7.66 -18.07 1.16
C ASN A 118 -6.94 -18.94 2.20
N ASP A 119 -5.61 -18.97 2.13
CA ASP A 119 -4.82 -19.69 3.12
C ASP A 119 -4.94 -19.07 4.53
N SER A 120 -4.76 -19.91 5.57
CA SER A 120 -4.88 -19.49 6.96
C SER A 120 -3.89 -18.40 7.37
N ASN A 121 -2.77 -18.31 6.67
CA ASN A 121 -1.71 -17.33 6.93
C ASN A 121 -1.91 -16.02 6.19
N CYS A 122 -2.84 -15.97 5.23
CA CYS A 122 -3.16 -14.79 4.42
C CYS A 122 -2.00 -14.25 3.57
N TYR A 123 -0.96 -15.04 3.34
CA TYR A 123 0.19 -14.60 2.53
C TYR A 123 -0.14 -14.67 1.05
N LEU A 124 -0.66 -15.80 0.60
CA LEU A 124 -0.99 -16.00 -0.80
C LEU A 124 -2.05 -15.01 -1.28
N GLU A 125 -3.08 -14.77 -0.47
CA GLU A 125 -4.11 -13.79 -0.81
C GLU A 125 -3.53 -12.36 -0.94
N GLY A 126 -2.59 -11.98 -0.09
CA GLY A 126 -1.90 -10.68 -0.19
C GLY A 126 -1.08 -10.56 -1.48
N ASP A 127 -0.42 -11.64 -1.90
CA ASP A 127 0.34 -11.68 -3.15
C ASP A 127 -0.58 -11.60 -4.38
N VAL A 128 -1.66 -12.35 -4.38
CA VAL A 128 -2.68 -12.30 -5.45
C VAL A 128 -3.32 -10.91 -5.51
N PHE A 129 -3.66 -10.34 -4.35
CA PHE A 129 -4.21 -8.99 -4.25
C PHE A 129 -3.32 -7.96 -4.95
N ARG A 130 -2.02 -7.92 -4.60
CA ARG A 130 -1.11 -6.90 -5.17
C ARG A 130 -1.00 -7.02 -6.69
N LEU A 131 -0.99 -8.23 -7.23
CA LEU A 131 -0.94 -8.45 -8.67
C LEU A 131 -2.22 -7.98 -9.36
N LEU A 132 -3.38 -8.39 -8.85
CA LEU A 132 -4.66 -8.06 -9.44
C LEU A 132 -4.97 -6.56 -9.36
N VAL A 133 -4.75 -5.93 -8.20
CA VAL A 133 -5.09 -4.52 -8.01
C VAL A 133 -4.20 -3.62 -8.86
N LEU A 134 -2.91 -3.93 -8.97
CA LEU A 134 -2.00 -3.16 -9.82
C LEU A 134 -2.27 -3.38 -11.30
N HIS A 135 -2.66 -4.60 -11.70
CA HIS A 135 -3.06 -4.88 -13.08
C HIS A 135 -4.33 -4.14 -13.49
N LYS A 136 -5.35 -4.12 -12.62
CA LYS A 136 -6.67 -3.51 -12.95
C LYS A 136 -6.71 -2.00 -12.79
N TYR A 137 -6.09 -1.50 -11.75
CA TYR A 137 -6.25 -0.11 -11.31
C TYR A 137 -4.97 0.71 -11.40
N GLY A 138 -3.84 0.06 -11.65
CA GLY A 138 -2.53 0.73 -11.60
C GLY A 138 -2.17 1.20 -10.19
N GLY A 139 -1.36 2.25 -10.11
CA GLY A 139 -1.00 2.86 -8.83
C GLY A 139 0.19 2.21 -8.14
N ILE A 140 0.24 2.31 -6.81
CA ILE A 140 1.33 1.85 -5.96
C ILE A 140 0.76 0.96 -4.87
N TYR A 141 1.27 -0.25 -4.73
CA TYR A 141 0.96 -1.11 -3.61
C TYR A 141 1.90 -0.85 -2.44
N ILE A 142 1.36 -0.76 -1.23
CA ILE A 142 2.12 -0.59 0.01
C ILE A 142 1.71 -1.67 1.01
N ASP A 143 2.70 -2.43 1.48
CA ASP A 143 2.50 -3.37 2.59
C ASP A 143 2.19 -2.61 3.90
N MET A 144 1.33 -3.20 4.74
CA MET A 144 0.85 -2.57 5.97
C MET A 144 1.87 -2.64 7.14
N ASP A 145 3.14 -2.87 6.83
CA ASP A 145 4.29 -2.84 7.73
C ASP A 145 5.43 -1.93 7.23
N VAL A 146 5.19 -1.17 6.15
CA VAL A 146 6.15 -0.25 5.52
C VAL A 146 5.74 1.20 5.76
N LEU A 147 6.64 2.01 6.31
CA LEU A 147 6.44 3.46 6.42
C LEU A 147 6.90 4.16 5.15
N VAL A 148 6.01 4.99 4.60
CA VAL A 148 6.33 5.86 3.46
C VAL A 148 7.02 7.10 3.98
N LEU A 149 8.21 7.38 3.46
CA LEU A 149 9.01 8.55 3.76
C LEU A 149 9.14 9.42 2.51
N ARG A 150 9.49 10.68 2.70
CA ARG A 150 9.77 11.60 1.58
C ARG A 150 11.01 11.19 0.81
#